data_3bbb9497ad19f31de57cd7d77c9842b3
#
_entry.id   3bbb9497ad19f31de57cd7d77c9842b3
#
_cell.length_a   1.000
_cell.length_b   1.000
_cell.length_c   1.000
_cell.angle_alpha   90.00
_cell.angle_beta   90.00
_cell.angle_gamma   90.00
#
_symmetry.space_group_name_H-M   'P 1'
#
loop_
_entity.id
_entity.type
_entity.pdbx_description
1 polymer ?
#
loop_
_entity_poly.entity_id
_entity_poly.type
_entity_poly.pdbx_seq_one_letter_code
_entity_poly.pdbx_strand_id
1 'polypeptide(L)'
;MCIRDRHKVKFLWKIHLVHHSDHNVDTTTGNRHHPFESVIRFVFTLLGVVILGINMWLVFLYQSLSVISTQFTHANININPKIDKFLSYIIVTPNMHKVHHHYKMPYTDSNYGNIFSFWDHLLGTFKKLHPSKIIYGVDTFFNKKDNESIKSLLYRPFEKSSPPINK
;
A
#
# COMPACT_ATOMS: atom_id res chain seq x y z
N MET A 1 10.76 3.13 -7.32
CA MET A 1 10.13 3.73 -6.10
C MET A 1 9.46 2.61 -5.33
N CYS A 2 9.82 2.39 -4.07
CA CYS A 2 9.22 1.35 -3.24
C CYS A 2 8.05 1.88 -2.40
N ILE A 3 7.24 0.99 -1.82
CA ILE A 3 6.10 1.37 -0.96
C ILE A 3 6.60 2.15 0.26
N ARG A 4 7.74 1.75 0.84
CA ARG A 4 8.36 2.45 1.97
C ARG A 4 8.64 3.93 1.66
N ASP A 5 9.11 4.26 0.44
CA ASP A 5 9.37 5.65 0.08
C ASP A 5 8.10 6.50 0.10
N ARG A 6 6.96 5.92 -0.34
CA ARG A 6 5.65 6.57 -0.30
C ARG A 6 5.20 6.89 1.13
N HIS A 7 5.61 6.10 2.12
CA HIS A 7 5.32 6.36 3.53
C HIS A 7 6.30 7.31 4.20
N LYS A 8 7.57 7.28 3.84
CA LYS A 8 8.64 8.05 4.52
C LYS A 8 8.83 9.45 3.95
N VAL A 9 8.57 9.67 2.68
CA VAL A 9 8.67 10.99 2.05
C VAL A 9 7.32 11.71 2.18
N LYS A 10 7.28 12.80 2.95
CA LYS A 10 6.03 13.54 3.29
C LYS A 10 5.17 13.88 2.07
N PHE A 11 5.79 14.29 0.95
CA PHE A 11 5.05 14.62 -0.27
C PHE A 11 4.42 13.36 -0.89
N LEU A 12 5.16 12.26 -0.96
CA LEU A 12 4.66 10.99 -1.50
C LEU A 12 3.58 10.39 -0.61
N TRP A 13 3.72 10.53 0.71
CA TRP A 13 2.69 10.10 1.66
C TRP A 13 1.36 10.81 1.43
N LYS A 14 1.38 12.14 1.24
CA LYS A 14 0.16 12.90 0.95
C LYS A 14 -0.60 12.39 -0.29
N ILE A 15 0.13 11.94 -1.29
CA ILE A 15 -0.45 11.36 -2.51
C ILE A 15 -0.96 9.94 -2.23
N HIS A 16 -0.19 9.14 -1.49
CA HIS A 16 -0.49 7.75 -1.17
C HIS A 16 -1.60 7.59 -0.12
N LEU A 17 -1.89 8.63 0.65
CA LEU A 17 -3.04 8.69 1.57
C LEU A 17 -4.37 8.35 0.90
N VAL A 18 -4.53 8.62 -0.38
CA VAL A 18 -5.73 8.25 -1.16
C VAL A 18 -5.94 6.73 -1.14
N HIS A 19 -4.85 5.97 -1.27
CA HIS A 19 -4.86 4.51 -1.20
C HIS A 19 -5.24 4.01 0.20
N HIS A 20 -4.64 4.60 1.25
CA HIS A 20 -4.89 4.23 2.65
C HIS A 20 -6.21 4.74 3.22
N SER A 21 -6.87 5.70 2.56
CA SER A 21 -8.12 6.28 3.05
C SER A 21 -9.35 5.38 2.87
N ASP A 22 -9.19 4.19 2.32
CA ASP A 22 -10.27 3.23 2.17
C ASP A 22 -10.63 2.58 3.51
N HIS A 23 -11.92 2.60 3.86
CA HIS A 23 -12.44 1.97 5.07
C HIS A 23 -12.89 0.52 4.86
N ASN A 24 -12.93 0.05 3.60
CA ASN A 24 -13.35 -1.30 3.22
C ASN A 24 -12.33 -1.89 2.24
N VAL A 25 -11.18 -2.28 2.74
CA VAL A 25 -10.08 -2.80 1.90
C VAL A 25 -10.52 -4.06 1.18
N ASP A 26 -10.52 -3.98 -0.16
CA ASP A 26 -10.77 -5.08 -1.09
C ASP A 26 -9.92 -4.92 -2.36
N THR A 27 -10.15 -5.76 -3.37
CA THR A 27 -9.39 -5.73 -4.62
C THR A 27 -9.46 -4.38 -5.34
N THR A 28 -10.54 -3.60 -5.18
CA THR A 28 -10.68 -2.27 -5.78
C THR A 28 -9.74 -1.25 -5.12
N THR A 29 -9.43 -1.44 -3.83
CA THR A 29 -8.44 -0.63 -3.10
C THR A 29 -7.07 -0.69 -3.76
N GLY A 30 -6.70 -1.85 -4.33
CA GLY A 30 -5.44 -2.02 -5.07
C GLY A 30 -5.27 -1.06 -6.26
N ASN A 31 -6.37 -0.56 -6.81
CA ASN A 31 -6.39 0.41 -7.91
C ASN A 31 -6.70 1.85 -7.45
N ARG A 32 -6.98 2.05 -6.17
CA ARG A 32 -7.31 3.34 -5.58
C ARG A 32 -6.05 4.17 -5.35
N HIS A 33 -5.60 4.87 -6.38
CA HIS A 33 -4.42 5.73 -6.33
C HIS A 33 -4.71 7.14 -6.83
N HIS A 34 -4.03 8.12 -6.25
CA HIS A 34 -4.05 9.47 -6.81
C HIS A 34 -3.33 9.47 -8.18
N PRO A 35 -3.85 10.21 -9.21
CA PRO A 35 -3.22 10.24 -10.54
C PRO A 35 -1.73 10.61 -10.51
N PHE A 36 -1.30 11.52 -9.64
CA PHE A 36 0.11 11.86 -9.46
C PHE A 36 0.98 10.67 -9.04
N GLU A 37 0.45 9.75 -8.26
CA GLU A 37 1.20 8.53 -7.90
C GLU A 37 1.50 7.69 -9.14
N SER A 38 0.51 7.54 -10.02
CA SER A 38 0.68 6.80 -11.27
C SER A 38 1.72 7.46 -12.19
N VAL A 39 1.69 8.79 -12.31
CA VAL A 39 2.68 9.56 -13.09
C VAL A 39 4.08 9.36 -12.51
N ILE A 40 4.25 9.50 -11.19
CA ILE A 40 5.55 9.33 -10.54
C ILE A 40 6.08 7.90 -10.73
N ARG A 41 5.22 6.89 -10.55
CA ARG A 41 5.59 5.48 -10.79
C ARG A 41 6.03 5.25 -12.24
N PHE A 42 5.30 5.82 -13.19
CA PHE A 42 5.65 5.73 -14.61
C PHE A 42 7.02 6.35 -14.90
N VAL A 43 7.28 7.57 -14.39
CA VAL A 43 8.57 8.25 -14.57
C VAL A 43 9.72 7.41 -14.01
N PHE A 44 9.58 6.87 -12.79
CA PHE A 44 10.63 6.02 -12.20
C PHE A 44 10.82 4.72 -12.98
N THR A 45 9.77 4.14 -13.53
CA THR A 45 9.88 2.95 -14.39
C THR A 45 10.61 3.29 -15.69
N LEU A 46 10.24 4.39 -16.34
CA LEU A 46 10.88 4.86 -17.56
C LEU A 46 12.37 5.17 -17.34
N LEU A 47 12.71 5.85 -16.26
CA LEU A 47 14.10 6.10 -15.88
C LEU A 47 14.88 4.79 -15.69
N GLY A 48 14.29 3.80 -15.01
CA GLY A 48 14.89 2.48 -14.86
C GLY A 48 15.14 1.79 -16.20
N VAL A 49 14.18 1.85 -17.12
CA VAL A 49 14.32 1.30 -18.47
C VAL A 49 15.45 1.98 -19.22
N VAL A 50 15.48 3.31 -19.23
CA VAL A 50 16.49 4.10 -19.99
C VAL A 50 17.89 3.94 -19.41
N ILE A 51 18.03 4.03 -18.08
CA ILE A 51 19.36 4.00 -17.42
C ILE A 51 19.96 2.59 -17.42
N LEU A 52 19.14 1.56 -17.20
CA LEU A 52 19.61 0.18 -17.05
C LEU A 52 19.48 -0.65 -18.33
N GLY A 53 18.91 -0.09 -19.40
CA GLY A 53 18.67 -0.82 -20.64
C GLY A 53 17.71 -2.03 -20.47
N ILE A 54 16.71 -1.90 -19.59
CA ILE A 54 15.82 -3.03 -19.26
C ILE A 54 14.98 -3.40 -20.48
N ASN A 55 14.98 -4.67 -20.80
CA ASN A 55 14.18 -5.19 -21.91
C ASN A 55 12.67 -5.07 -21.63
N MET A 56 11.89 -4.61 -22.59
CA MET A 56 10.46 -4.34 -22.41
C MET A 56 9.65 -5.54 -21.93
N TRP A 57 10.01 -6.77 -22.35
CA TRP A 57 9.31 -7.96 -21.87
C TRP A 57 9.48 -8.16 -20.34
N LEU A 58 10.64 -7.80 -19.76
CA LEU A 58 10.86 -7.83 -18.29
C LEU A 58 9.99 -6.79 -17.59
N VAL A 59 9.79 -5.61 -18.21
CA VAL A 59 8.89 -4.59 -17.67
C VAL A 59 7.45 -5.13 -17.65
N PHE A 60 6.98 -5.75 -18.76
CA PHE A 60 5.65 -6.35 -18.82
C PHE A 60 5.49 -7.49 -17.80
N LEU A 61 6.48 -8.37 -17.69
CA LEU A 61 6.46 -9.47 -16.71
C LEU A 61 6.34 -8.91 -15.27
N TYR A 62 7.20 -7.95 -14.92
CA TYR A 62 7.17 -7.32 -13.60
C TYR A 62 5.83 -6.63 -13.32
N GLN A 63 5.31 -5.87 -14.27
CA GLN A 63 4.03 -5.18 -14.10
C GLN A 63 2.87 -6.18 -13.94
N SER A 64 2.85 -7.24 -14.72
CA SER A 64 1.84 -8.31 -14.61
C SER A 64 1.88 -8.99 -13.24
N LEU A 65 3.07 -9.38 -12.78
CA LEU A 65 3.25 -9.97 -11.45
C LEU A 65 2.87 -8.98 -10.34
N SER A 66 3.21 -7.71 -10.50
CA SER A 66 2.86 -6.66 -9.53
C SER A 66 1.35 -6.47 -9.44
N VAL A 67 0.64 -6.45 -10.57
CA VAL A 67 -0.84 -6.35 -10.60
C VAL A 67 -1.47 -7.57 -9.94
N ILE A 68 -1.06 -8.78 -10.32
CA ILE A 68 -1.58 -10.03 -9.73
C ILE A 68 -1.36 -10.02 -8.20
N SER A 69 -0.15 -9.67 -7.75
CA SER A 69 0.16 -9.59 -6.33
C SER A 69 -0.68 -8.53 -5.61
N THR A 70 -0.87 -7.37 -6.23
CA THR A 70 -1.71 -6.31 -5.66
C THR A 70 -3.17 -6.76 -5.51
N GLN A 71 -3.74 -7.42 -6.53
CA GLN A 71 -5.09 -7.95 -6.44
C GLN A 71 -5.20 -9.04 -5.35
N PHE A 72 -4.21 -9.92 -5.26
CA PHE A 72 -4.15 -10.95 -4.22
C PHE A 72 -4.05 -10.35 -2.81
N THR A 73 -3.12 -9.41 -2.59
CA THR A 73 -2.87 -8.84 -1.25
C THR A 73 -4.03 -8.01 -0.72
N HIS A 74 -4.83 -7.39 -1.60
CA HIS A 74 -6.03 -6.66 -1.23
C HIS A 74 -7.30 -7.53 -1.22
N ALA A 75 -7.22 -8.78 -1.67
CA ALA A 75 -8.39 -9.65 -1.72
C ALA A 75 -8.98 -9.88 -0.32
N ASN A 76 -10.30 -9.84 -0.24
CA ASN A 76 -11.03 -10.13 1.01
C ASN A 76 -11.25 -11.64 1.17
N ILE A 77 -10.15 -12.41 1.13
CA ILE A 77 -10.13 -13.85 1.32
C ILE A 77 -9.63 -14.21 2.72
N ASN A 78 -10.07 -15.34 3.22
CA ASN A 78 -9.64 -15.89 4.50
C ASN A 78 -8.70 -17.08 4.24
N ILE A 79 -7.41 -16.90 4.52
CA ILE A 79 -6.40 -17.95 4.38
C ILE A 79 -6.22 -18.65 5.72
N ASN A 80 -6.12 -19.97 5.69
CA ASN A 80 -5.82 -20.75 6.89
C ASN A 80 -4.57 -20.19 7.60
N PRO A 81 -4.60 -19.91 8.91
CA PRO A 81 -3.51 -19.26 9.63
C PRO A 81 -2.14 -19.96 9.52
N LYS A 82 -2.12 -21.29 9.40
CA LYS A 82 -0.86 -22.05 9.22
C LYS A 82 -0.28 -21.82 7.83
N ILE A 83 -1.13 -21.81 6.80
CA ILE A 83 -0.73 -21.53 5.41
C ILE A 83 -0.29 -20.07 5.27
N ASP A 84 -1.07 -19.13 5.81
CA ASP A 84 -0.75 -17.70 5.82
C ASP A 84 0.62 -17.44 6.48
N LYS A 85 0.87 -18.07 7.65
CA LYS A 85 2.17 -17.98 8.33
C LYS A 85 3.32 -18.45 7.44
N PHE A 86 3.16 -19.59 6.76
CA PHE A 86 4.19 -20.12 5.86
C PHE A 86 4.41 -19.19 4.65
N LEU A 87 3.33 -18.82 3.97
CA LEU A 87 3.40 -17.94 2.79
C LEU A 87 4.00 -16.58 3.13
N SER A 88 3.69 -16.02 4.32
CA SER A 88 4.17 -14.70 4.74
C SER A 88 5.68 -14.59 4.93
N TYR A 89 6.43 -15.68 4.87
CA TYR A 89 7.91 -15.64 4.80
C TYR A 89 8.43 -15.40 3.38
N ILE A 90 7.64 -15.71 2.35
CA ILE A 90 8.09 -15.67 0.95
C ILE A 90 7.39 -14.56 0.19
N ILE A 91 6.05 -14.53 0.24
CA ILE A 91 5.20 -13.57 -0.48
C ILE A 91 4.35 -12.77 0.48
N VAL A 92 3.95 -11.59 0.03
CA VAL A 92 2.99 -10.75 0.78
C VAL A 92 1.62 -11.41 0.72
N THR A 93 1.05 -11.68 1.89
CA THR A 93 -0.30 -12.26 2.00
C THR A 93 -1.34 -11.17 2.26
N PRO A 94 -2.64 -11.45 1.99
CA PRO A 94 -3.73 -10.54 2.35
C PRO A 94 -3.71 -10.13 3.82
N ASN A 95 -3.50 -11.09 4.74
CA ASN A 95 -3.46 -10.78 6.17
C ASN A 95 -2.29 -9.87 6.54
N MET A 96 -1.12 -10.07 5.92
CA MET A 96 0.04 -9.22 6.10
C MET A 96 -0.21 -7.80 5.59
N HIS A 97 -0.78 -7.67 4.39
CA HIS A 97 -1.02 -6.37 3.76
C HIS A 97 -2.17 -5.59 4.44
N LYS A 98 -3.19 -6.30 4.93
CA LYS A 98 -4.26 -5.68 5.74
C LYS A 98 -3.71 -4.99 7.00
N VAL A 99 -2.64 -5.51 7.61
CA VAL A 99 -1.97 -4.84 8.74
C VAL A 99 -1.35 -3.51 8.30
N HIS A 100 -0.76 -3.45 7.10
CA HIS A 100 -0.25 -2.22 6.49
C HIS A 100 -1.34 -1.14 6.29
N HIS A 101 -2.57 -1.55 5.99
CA HIS A 101 -3.73 -0.64 5.89
C HIS A 101 -4.38 -0.28 7.23
N HIS A 102 -3.82 -0.72 8.37
CA HIS A 102 -4.33 -0.30 9.67
C HIS A 102 -4.07 1.19 9.89
N TYR A 103 -5.06 1.92 10.41
CA TYR A 103 -5.06 3.38 10.52
C TYR A 103 -3.94 3.96 11.40
N LYS A 104 -3.40 3.17 12.34
CA LYS A 104 -2.51 3.65 13.41
C LYS A 104 -1.09 3.09 13.29
N MET A 105 -0.12 3.96 13.62
CA MET A 105 1.28 3.56 13.81
C MET A 105 1.42 2.52 14.95
N PRO A 106 2.37 1.59 14.89
CA PRO A 106 3.40 1.44 13.85
C PRO A 106 2.96 0.56 12.67
N TYR A 107 1.70 0.13 12.63
CA TYR A 107 1.19 -0.84 11.65
C TYR A 107 1.09 -0.26 10.24
N THR A 108 0.59 0.97 10.10
CA THR A 108 0.57 1.68 8.81
C THR A 108 1.97 1.79 8.20
N ASP A 109 3.00 1.87 9.03
CA ASP A 109 4.39 2.05 8.65
C ASP A 109 5.18 0.72 8.69
N SER A 110 4.57 -0.35 8.19
CA SER A 110 5.09 -1.72 8.20
C SER A 110 4.68 -2.49 6.95
N ASN A 111 5.20 -3.69 6.75
CA ASN A 111 4.80 -4.62 5.69
C ASN A 111 4.80 -3.97 4.30
N TYR A 112 5.94 -3.43 3.90
CA TYR A 112 6.13 -2.67 2.65
C TYR A 112 6.33 -3.54 1.40
N GLY A 113 6.41 -4.85 1.53
CA GLY A 113 6.52 -5.75 0.39
C GLY A 113 5.35 -5.59 -0.59
N ASN A 114 5.64 -5.69 -1.90
CA ASN A 114 4.60 -5.77 -2.93
C ASN A 114 4.38 -7.23 -3.37
N ILE A 115 5.44 -7.91 -3.80
CA ILE A 115 5.41 -9.31 -4.22
C ILE A 115 6.00 -10.18 -3.11
N PHE A 116 7.24 -9.89 -2.73
CA PHE A 116 8.00 -10.68 -1.77
C PHE A 116 8.00 -10.02 -0.38
N SER A 117 7.70 -10.82 0.63
CA SER A 117 7.65 -10.41 2.04
C SER A 117 8.99 -10.56 2.76
N PHE A 118 9.93 -11.36 2.24
CA PHE A 118 11.21 -11.58 2.90
C PHE A 118 12.00 -10.28 3.13
N TRP A 119 11.77 -9.24 2.33
CA TRP A 119 12.34 -7.91 2.55
C TRP A 119 11.90 -7.30 3.87
N ASP A 120 10.61 -7.44 4.24
CA ASP A 120 10.10 -6.94 5.50
C ASP A 120 10.68 -7.68 6.70
N HIS A 121 10.91 -8.99 6.56
CA HIS A 121 11.60 -9.77 7.58
C HIS A 121 13.06 -9.35 7.73
N LEU A 122 13.78 -9.19 6.62
CA LEU A 122 15.19 -8.79 6.60
C LEU A 122 15.41 -7.39 7.16
N LEU A 123 14.52 -6.44 6.82
CA LEU A 123 14.62 -5.04 7.20
C LEU A 123 13.90 -4.71 8.53
N GLY A 124 13.34 -5.70 9.22
CA GLY A 124 12.65 -5.52 10.50
C GLY A 124 11.34 -4.71 10.41
N THR A 125 10.74 -4.63 9.22
CA THR A 125 9.48 -3.92 9.00
C THR A 125 8.25 -4.83 9.06
N PHE A 126 8.45 -6.14 9.25
CA PHE A 126 7.36 -7.09 9.39
C PHE A 126 6.60 -6.92 10.70
N LYS A 127 5.28 -6.73 10.62
CA LYS A 127 4.38 -6.62 11.77
C LYS A 127 3.18 -7.53 11.59
N LYS A 128 2.69 -8.03 12.71
CA LYS A 128 1.45 -8.82 12.78
C LYS A 128 0.44 -8.12 13.66
N LEU A 129 -0.81 -8.20 13.26
CA LEU A 129 -1.96 -7.80 14.06
C LEU A 129 -3.07 -8.83 13.84
N HIS A 130 -3.79 -9.16 14.91
CA HIS A 130 -4.92 -10.08 14.77
C HIS A 130 -5.99 -9.45 13.87
N PRO A 131 -6.58 -10.19 12.90
CA PRO A 131 -7.53 -9.63 11.94
C PRO A 131 -8.68 -8.84 12.58
N SER A 132 -9.20 -9.30 13.72
CA SER A 132 -10.28 -8.61 14.46
C SER A 132 -9.88 -7.24 15.05
N LYS A 133 -8.59 -6.92 15.10
CA LYS A 133 -8.07 -5.64 15.61
C LYS A 133 -7.72 -4.67 14.50
N ILE A 134 -7.82 -5.08 13.25
CA ILE A 134 -7.52 -4.22 12.10
C ILE A 134 -8.68 -3.25 11.90
N ILE A 135 -8.37 -1.97 11.88
CA ILE A 135 -9.29 -0.88 11.53
C ILE A 135 -8.66 -0.15 10.37
N TYR A 136 -9.34 -0.12 9.24
CA TYR A 136 -8.84 0.53 8.02
C TYR A 136 -9.06 2.03 8.05
N GLY A 137 -8.29 2.73 7.24
CA GLY A 137 -8.35 4.18 7.09
C GLY A 137 -7.03 4.86 7.49
N VAL A 138 -7.12 6.15 7.72
CA VAL A 138 -5.98 7.00 8.12
C VAL A 138 -6.35 7.82 9.35
N ASP A 139 -5.38 8.07 10.20
CA ASP A 139 -5.56 8.80 11.47
C ASP A 139 -5.71 10.33 11.31
N THR A 140 -5.58 10.85 10.10
CA THR A 140 -5.60 12.28 9.79
C THR A 140 -6.84 12.74 9.02
N PHE A 141 -7.65 11.82 8.49
CA PHE A 141 -8.85 12.11 7.70
C PHE A 141 -9.96 11.12 8.03
N PHE A 142 -10.71 11.42 9.10
CA PHE A 142 -11.70 10.48 9.66
C PHE A 142 -13.07 10.54 9.00
N ASN A 143 -13.38 11.64 8.31
CA ASN A 143 -14.71 11.78 7.72
C ASN A 143 -14.84 10.81 6.53
N LYS A 144 -15.68 9.80 6.72
CA LYS A 144 -15.96 8.80 5.70
C LYS A 144 -16.46 9.42 4.39
N LYS A 145 -17.31 10.45 4.45
CA LYS A 145 -17.85 11.12 3.25
C LYS A 145 -16.75 11.77 2.42
N ASP A 146 -15.72 12.34 3.07
CA ASP A 146 -14.58 12.95 2.36
C ASP A 146 -13.71 11.88 1.70
N ASN A 147 -13.64 10.70 2.30
CA ASN A 147 -12.91 9.56 1.75
C ASN A 147 -13.66 8.84 0.62
N GLU A 148 -14.94 9.10 0.43
CA GLU A 148 -15.77 8.58 -0.67
C GLU A 148 -15.94 9.60 -1.81
N SER A 149 -15.57 10.86 -1.61
CA SER A 149 -15.71 11.93 -2.60
C SER A 149 -14.48 12.00 -3.52
N ILE A 150 -14.67 11.79 -4.83
CA ILE A 150 -13.59 11.92 -5.83
C ILE A 150 -12.92 13.29 -5.75
N LYS A 151 -13.70 14.37 -5.57
CA LYS A 151 -13.17 15.71 -5.43
C LYS A 151 -12.23 15.81 -4.23
N SER A 152 -12.64 15.34 -3.06
CA SER A 152 -11.81 15.35 -1.85
C SER A 152 -10.53 14.50 -2.04
N LEU A 153 -10.65 13.35 -2.67
CA LEU A 153 -9.49 12.48 -2.93
C LEU A 153 -8.47 13.13 -3.87
N LEU A 154 -8.92 13.85 -4.90
CA LEU A 154 -8.04 14.58 -5.83
C LEU A 154 -7.37 15.80 -5.17
N TYR A 155 -8.05 16.45 -4.23
CA TYR A 155 -7.48 17.59 -3.50
C TYR A 155 -6.66 17.20 -2.27
N ARG A 156 -6.72 15.92 -1.84
CA ARG A 156 -6.07 15.39 -0.63
C ARG A 156 -4.58 15.77 -0.47
N PRO A 157 -3.74 15.70 -1.51
CA PRO A 157 -2.33 16.06 -1.37
C PRO A 157 -2.09 17.52 -0.99
N PHE A 158 -3.06 18.38 -1.24
CA PHE A 158 -2.98 19.84 -1.03
C PHE A 158 -3.65 20.29 0.27
N GLU A 159 -4.43 19.41 0.90
CA GLU A 159 -5.11 19.70 2.16
C GLU A 159 -4.13 19.71 3.34
N LYS A 160 -4.43 20.52 4.35
CA LYS A 160 -3.76 20.41 5.65
C LYS A 160 -4.32 19.18 6.36
N SER A 161 -3.45 18.23 6.69
CA SER A 161 -3.84 17.08 7.51
C SER A 161 -4.30 17.56 8.89
N SER A 162 -5.42 17.04 9.36
CA SER A 162 -5.79 17.18 10.76
C SER A 162 -4.73 16.52 11.65
N PRO A 163 -4.45 17.03 12.86
CA PRO A 163 -3.57 16.32 13.76
C PRO A 163 -4.13 14.92 14.06
N PRO A 164 -3.28 13.90 14.17
CA PRO A 164 -3.73 12.54 14.50
C PRO A 164 -4.47 12.53 15.83
N ILE A 165 -5.56 11.77 15.92
CA ILE A 165 -6.46 11.74 17.10
C ILE A 165 -5.75 11.23 18.36
N ASN A 166 -4.68 10.45 18.21
CA ASN A 166 -3.94 9.89 19.34
C ASN A 166 -2.43 10.00 19.10
N LYS A 167 -1.83 10.94 19.77
CA LYS A 167 -0.41 10.84 20.11
C LYS A 167 -0.23 9.94 21.31
#